data_fd3b2b289f0ef81acc91f6e77ba07d45
#
_entry.id   fd3b2b289f0ef81acc91f6e77ba07d45
#
_cell.length_a   1.000
_cell.length_b   1.000
_cell.length_c   1.000
_cell.angle_alpha   90.00
_cell.angle_beta   90.00
_cell.angle_gamma   90.00
#
_symmetry.space_group_name_H-M   'P 1'
#
loop_
_entity.id
_entity.type
_entity.pdbx_description
1 polymer ?
#
loop_
_entity_poly.entity_id
_entity_poly.type
_entity_poly.pdbx_seq_one_letter_code
_entity_poly.pdbx_strand_id
1 'polypeptide(L)'
;VIRVIKKDEAYLRVETDPSTSQEICDFFTFEVPGAKFMPSYRARVWDGKARLFNMYRQELYVGLLPYLQEFADTLEYTVEVDIAKIGDPVSSQYVEAFAKKLNLQSAGKDIEIRDYQVEAVKHSINKGRALLLSPTASGKSLIIYNLVRYHQHLGREQLLIVPTTSLVEQMYGDFKDYSTANDWDVAENCHRIYGGKDKTIELPVTISTWQSIYKYPKSWFDRFDVVYGDEAHNFKAKSLTSILDKCTDAAYRIGTTGTLDGAKTHKLVLEGIFGSVKKVITTKKLMDDNAVASLDITCLVLEYSDVERKLVKGMTYQEEMDWIVSHPVRNTFLKNLCTTQTGNTLVLFQYVEKHGRVLYDLINNKVGDTRSVFFVYGGTATEQREEIRALTETKDDAIIVASYGTFSTGI
;
A
#
# COMPACT_ATOMS: atom_id res chain seq x y z
N VAL A 1 12.55 -21.23 -30.01
CA VAL A 1 13.43 -20.30 -29.28
C VAL A 1 12.65 -19.03 -28.92
N ILE A 2 12.72 -18.62 -27.66
CA ILE A 2 12.12 -17.39 -27.15
C ILE A 2 13.28 -16.41 -26.90
N ARG A 3 13.32 -15.29 -27.62
CA ARG A 3 14.32 -14.26 -27.42
C ARG A 3 13.73 -13.10 -26.61
N VAL A 4 14.40 -12.76 -25.51
CA VAL A 4 13.94 -11.73 -24.58
C VAL A 4 14.92 -10.58 -24.56
N ILE A 5 14.45 -9.38 -24.95
CA ILE A 5 15.23 -8.15 -25.01
C ILE A 5 14.59 -7.13 -24.10
N LYS A 6 15.38 -6.34 -23.39
CA LYS A 6 14.86 -5.22 -22.62
C LYS A 6 14.44 -4.10 -23.55
N LYS A 7 13.16 -3.75 -23.57
CA LYS A 7 12.66 -2.60 -24.32
C LYS A 7 12.89 -1.29 -23.55
N ASP A 8 12.50 -1.27 -22.29
CA ASP A 8 12.65 -0.17 -21.34
C ASP A 8 12.57 -0.70 -19.91
N GLU A 9 12.50 0.17 -18.91
CA GLU A 9 12.39 -0.29 -17.51
C GLU A 9 10.99 -0.78 -17.13
N ALA A 10 9.97 -0.65 -17.98
CA ALA A 10 8.64 -1.21 -17.75
C ALA A 10 8.48 -2.57 -18.44
N TYR A 11 8.95 -2.69 -19.67
CA TYR A 11 8.63 -3.80 -20.56
C TYR A 11 9.85 -4.51 -21.14
N LEU A 12 9.70 -5.84 -21.25
CA LEU A 12 10.49 -6.71 -22.11
C LEU A 12 9.81 -6.81 -23.46
N ARG A 13 10.61 -6.99 -24.50
CA ARG A 13 10.16 -7.49 -25.79
C ARG A 13 10.49 -8.98 -25.89
N VAL A 14 9.47 -9.80 -26.16
CA VAL A 14 9.56 -11.25 -26.24
C VAL A 14 9.31 -11.67 -27.67
N GLU A 15 10.40 -11.95 -28.41
CA GLU A 15 10.37 -12.34 -29.81
C GLU A 15 10.32 -13.85 -29.94
N THR A 16 9.29 -14.38 -30.62
CA THR A 16 9.08 -15.80 -30.86
C THR A 16 8.12 -15.99 -32.02
N ASP A 17 7.93 -17.23 -32.45
CA ASP A 17 6.94 -17.58 -33.49
C ASP A 17 5.50 -17.38 -32.99
N PRO A 18 4.52 -17.27 -33.93
CA PRO A 18 3.13 -16.99 -33.56
C PRO A 18 2.47 -18.04 -32.65
N SER A 19 2.84 -19.33 -32.80
CA SER A 19 2.28 -20.40 -31.96
C SER A 19 2.75 -20.30 -30.53
N THR A 20 4.06 -20.19 -30.32
CA THR A 20 4.65 -19.97 -29.00
C THR A 20 4.17 -18.65 -28.36
N SER A 21 3.99 -17.58 -29.18
CA SER A 21 3.44 -16.31 -28.70
C SER A 21 2.01 -16.47 -28.16
N GLN A 22 1.18 -17.30 -28.81
CA GLN A 22 -0.17 -17.61 -28.31
C GLN A 22 -0.12 -18.39 -27.01
N GLU A 23 0.75 -19.38 -26.87
CA GLU A 23 0.92 -20.14 -25.63
C GLU A 23 1.39 -19.27 -24.46
N ILE A 24 2.32 -18.35 -24.71
CA ILE A 24 2.74 -17.34 -23.72
C ILE A 24 1.56 -16.46 -23.32
N CYS A 25 0.74 -16.02 -24.31
CA CYS A 25 -0.45 -15.20 -24.04
C CYS A 25 -1.45 -15.97 -23.16
N ASP A 26 -1.68 -17.24 -23.44
CA ASP A 26 -2.60 -18.08 -22.67
C ASP A 26 -2.08 -18.30 -21.26
N PHE A 27 -0.78 -18.56 -21.09
CA PHE A 27 -0.13 -18.69 -19.78
C PHE A 27 -0.26 -17.43 -18.93
N PHE A 28 -0.12 -16.24 -19.51
CA PHE A 28 -0.25 -14.95 -18.85
C PHE A 28 -1.67 -14.36 -18.91
N THR A 29 -2.69 -15.16 -19.21
CA THR A 29 -4.10 -14.78 -19.22
C THR A 29 -4.82 -15.35 -17.99
N PHE A 30 -5.48 -14.50 -17.21
CA PHE A 30 -6.15 -14.87 -15.97
C PHE A 30 -7.55 -14.31 -15.90
N GLU A 31 -8.48 -15.05 -15.30
CA GLU A 31 -9.80 -14.53 -14.97
C GLU A 31 -9.71 -13.52 -13.82
N VAL A 32 -10.39 -12.38 -13.99
CA VAL A 32 -10.44 -11.35 -12.95
C VAL A 32 -11.52 -11.71 -11.93
N PRO A 33 -11.18 -11.82 -10.64
CA PRO A 33 -12.17 -12.12 -9.62
C PRO A 33 -13.31 -11.09 -9.63
N GLY A 34 -14.55 -11.58 -9.60
CA GLY A 34 -15.73 -10.73 -9.63
C GLY A 34 -16.06 -10.08 -11.00
N ALA A 35 -15.38 -10.44 -12.06
CA ALA A 35 -15.61 -9.91 -13.42
C ALA A 35 -17.09 -9.94 -13.84
N LYS A 36 -17.83 -11.00 -13.49
CA LYS A 36 -19.27 -11.20 -13.80
C LYS A 36 -20.16 -10.07 -13.24
N PHE A 37 -19.71 -9.37 -12.20
CA PHE A 37 -20.44 -8.27 -11.60
C PHE A 37 -20.08 -6.90 -12.18
N MET A 38 -19.06 -6.83 -13.02
CA MET A 38 -18.61 -5.57 -13.62
C MET A 38 -19.47 -5.16 -14.82
N PRO A 39 -19.81 -3.86 -14.97
CA PRO A 39 -20.63 -3.37 -16.08
C PRO A 39 -20.07 -3.71 -17.46
N SER A 40 -18.74 -3.62 -17.63
CA SER A 40 -18.06 -3.93 -18.90
C SER A 40 -18.20 -5.41 -19.32
N TYR A 41 -18.19 -6.34 -18.35
CA TYR A 41 -18.44 -7.74 -18.61
C TYR A 41 -19.91 -7.98 -18.97
N ARG A 42 -20.84 -7.38 -18.21
CA ARG A 42 -22.29 -7.49 -18.48
C ARG A 42 -22.66 -6.91 -19.83
N ALA A 43 -22.01 -5.81 -20.24
CA ALA A 43 -22.20 -5.19 -21.56
C ALA A 43 -21.44 -5.93 -22.68
N ARG A 44 -20.75 -7.06 -22.40
CA ARG A 44 -19.95 -7.85 -23.35
C ARG A 44 -18.84 -7.05 -24.07
N VAL A 45 -18.39 -5.95 -23.48
CA VAL A 45 -17.29 -5.13 -24.00
C VAL A 45 -15.94 -5.70 -23.57
N TRP A 46 -15.93 -6.54 -22.52
CA TRP A 46 -14.75 -7.19 -21.98
C TRP A 46 -15.09 -8.64 -21.58
N ASP A 47 -14.17 -9.55 -21.81
CA ASP A 47 -14.32 -10.99 -21.59
C ASP A 47 -14.02 -11.46 -20.14
N GLY A 48 -13.76 -10.54 -19.23
CA GLY A 48 -13.47 -10.84 -17.82
C GLY A 48 -12.04 -11.29 -17.56
N LYS A 49 -11.16 -11.24 -18.56
CA LYS A 49 -9.78 -11.71 -18.46
C LYS A 49 -8.77 -10.56 -18.44
N ALA A 50 -7.72 -10.71 -17.66
CA ALA A 50 -6.53 -9.87 -17.68
C ALA A 50 -5.42 -10.60 -18.43
N ARG A 51 -4.84 -9.92 -19.42
CA ARG A 51 -3.71 -10.42 -20.21
C ARG A 51 -2.48 -9.62 -19.86
N LEU A 52 -1.48 -10.27 -19.28
CA LEU A 52 -0.23 -9.61 -18.85
C LEU A 52 0.84 -9.63 -19.93
N PHE A 53 0.69 -10.46 -20.95
CA PHE A 53 1.47 -10.45 -22.17
C PHE A 53 0.66 -9.84 -23.31
N ASN A 54 1.23 -8.83 -23.96
CA ASN A 54 0.63 -8.22 -25.14
C ASN A 54 1.20 -8.90 -26.41
N MET A 55 0.47 -9.83 -26.97
CA MET A 55 0.88 -10.61 -28.13
C MET A 55 1.16 -9.75 -29.38
N TYR A 56 0.39 -8.67 -29.60
CA TYR A 56 0.57 -7.80 -30.77
C TYR A 56 1.86 -6.98 -30.71
N ARG A 57 2.20 -6.49 -29.52
CA ARG A 57 3.43 -5.72 -29.28
C ARG A 57 4.57 -6.60 -28.85
N GLN A 58 4.29 -7.87 -28.52
CA GLN A 58 5.23 -8.82 -27.93
C GLN A 58 5.85 -8.29 -26.62
N GLU A 59 5.03 -7.64 -25.79
CA GLU A 59 5.47 -6.98 -24.57
C GLU A 59 5.03 -7.73 -23.32
N LEU A 60 5.97 -7.90 -22.38
CA LEU A 60 5.76 -8.47 -21.06
C LEU A 60 6.40 -7.53 -20.03
N TYR A 61 5.78 -7.35 -18.85
CA TYR A 61 6.42 -6.61 -17.77
C TYR A 61 7.76 -7.24 -17.35
N VAL A 62 8.76 -6.39 -17.12
CA VAL A 62 10.13 -6.83 -16.75
C VAL A 62 10.14 -7.76 -15.54
N GLY A 63 9.34 -7.48 -14.52
CA GLY A 63 9.28 -8.32 -13.30
C GLY A 63 8.68 -9.71 -13.50
N LEU A 64 8.06 -10.00 -14.66
CA LEU A 64 7.52 -11.33 -15.00
C LEU A 64 8.52 -12.26 -15.72
N LEU A 65 9.75 -11.81 -15.94
CA LEU A 65 10.78 -12.65 -16.56
C LEU A 65 10.97 -14.01 -15.88
N PRO A 66 10.99 -14.13 -14.54
CA PRO A 66 11.11 -15.44 -13.89
C PRO A 66 9.97 -16.41 -14.23
N TYR A 67 8.75 -15.89 -14.38
CA TYR A 67 7.58 -16.69 -14.77
C TYR A 67 7.63 -17.13 -16.24
N LEU A 68 8.21 -16.28 -17.11
CA LEU A 68 8.44 -16.66 -18.52
C LEU A 68 9.51 -17.77 -18.63
N GLN A 69 10.54 -17.73 -17.79
CA GLN A 69 11.54 -18.77 -17.68
C GLN A 69 10.93 -20.09 -17.18
N GLU A 70 10.10 -20.03 -16.11
CA GLU A 70 9.37 -21.20 -15.60
C GLU A 70 8.46 -21.83 -16.67
N PHE A 71 7.74 -20.99 -17.42
CA PHE A 71 6.92 -21.43 -18.56
C PHE A 71 7.78 -22.16 -19.61
N ALA A 72 8.90 -21.57 -19.99
CA ALA A 72 9.78 -22.11 -21.00
C ALA A 72 10.45 -23.44 -20.56
N ASP A 73 10.89 -23.50 -19.30
CA ASP A 73 11.47 -24.72 -18.71
C ASP A 73 10.44 -25.84 -18.68
N THR A 74 9.18 -25.57 -18.38
CA THR A 74 8.08 -26.54 -18.31
C THR A 74 7.78 -27.15 -19.69
N LEU A 75 7.93 -26.38 -20.76
CA LEU A 75 7.66 -26.81 -22.15
C LEU A 75 8.92 -27.06 -22.97
N GLU A 76 10.09 -27.13 -22.30
CA GLU A 76 11.40 -27.37 -22.92
C GLU A 76 11.77 -26.34 -24.02
N TYR A 77 11.30 -25.10 -23.89
CA TYR A 77 11.69 -24.01 -24.80
C TYR A 77 13.05 -23.42 -24.40
N THR A 78 13.89 -23.16 -25.41
CA THR A 78 15.13 -22.39 -25.19
C THR A 78 14.82 -20.90 -25.07
N VAL A 79 15.31 -20.26 -24.00
CA VAL A 79 15.18 -18.81 -23.77
C VAL A 79 16.54 -18.16 -23.88
N GLU A 80 16.66 -17.17 -24.77
CA GLU A 80 17.82 -16.29 -24.89
C GLU A 80 17.49 -14.95 -24.26
N VAL A 81 18.21 -14.57 -23.19
CA VAL A 81 17.96 -13.34 -22.42
C VAL A 81 19.11 -12.37 -22.64
N ASP A 82 18.81 -11.26 -23.30
CA ASP A 82 19.73 -10.12 -23.48
C ASP A 82 19.27 -8.94 -22.63
N ILE A 83 19.59 -9.00 -21.34
CA ILE A 83 19.21 -8.00 -20.35
C ILE A 83 20.39 -7.74 -19.42
N ALA A 84 20.85 -6.49 -19.37
CA ALA A 84 21.83 -6.06 -18.36
C ALA A 84 21.26 -6.20 -16.94
N LYS A 85 22.08 -6.70 -16.02
CA LYS A 85 21.71 -6.74 -14.60
C LYS A 85 21.51 -5.33 -14.07
N ILE A 86 20.41 -5.10 -13.39
CA ILE A 86 20.14 -3.90 -12.61
C ILE A 86 20.47 -4.22 -11.14
N GLY A 87 20.86 -3.22 -10.41
CA GLY A 87 21.17 -3.31 -8.99
C GLY A 87 22.66 -3.15 -8.69
N ASP A 88 22.91 -2.63 -7.51
CA ASP A 88 24.25 -2.41 -6.99
C ASP A 88 24.59 -3.53 -6.01
N PRO A 89 25.72 -4.26 -6.16
CA PRO A 89 26.07 -5.33 -5.26
C PRO A 89 26.54 -4.77 -3.90
N VAL A 90 25.65 -4.72 -2.93
CA VAL A 90 25.97 -4.30 -1.55
C VAL A 90 25.80 -5.45 -0.56
N SER A 91 26.62 -5.45 0.51
CA SER A 91 26.51 -6.42 1.61
C SER A 91 25.62 -5.90 2.74
N SER A 92 25.18 -6.78 3.65
CA SER A 92 24.45 -6.38 4.86
C SER A 92 25.27 -5.42 5.72
N GLN A 93 26.57 -5.69 5.90
CA GLN A 93 27.50 -4.83 6.65
C GLN A 93 27.60 -3.42 6.05
N TYR A 94 27.58 -3.31 4.70
CA TYR A 94 27.55 -2.02 4.05
C TYR A 94 26.27 -1.24 4.37
N VAL A 95 25.10 -1.91 4.30
CA VAL A 95 23.80 -1.27 4.59
C VAL A 95 23.74 -0.84 6.07
N GLU A 96 24.19 -1.68 7.00
CA GLU A 96 24.26 -1.35 8.43
C GLU A 96 25.17 -0.14 8.68
N ALA A 97 26.38 -0.15 8.10
CA ALA A 97 27.34 0.95 8.21
C ALA A 97 26.79 2.24 7.60
N PHE A 98 26.06 2.14 6.48
CA PHE A 98 25.39 3.28 5.85
C PHE A 98 24.28 3.83 6.75
N ALA A 99 23.38 2.97 7.25
CA ALA A 99 22.31 3.38 8.14
C ALA A 99 22.82 4.01 9.44
N LYS A 100 23.91 3.46 10.00
CA LYS A 100 24.55 4.03 11.20
C LYS A 100 25.08 5.45 10.99
N LYS A 101 25.61 5.76 9.79
CA LYS A 101 26.05 7.11 9.43
C LYS A 101 24.91 8.11 9.31
N LEU A 102 23.67 7.64 9.13
CA LEU A 102 22.48 8.49 9.05
C LEU A 102 22.06 9.04 10.42
N ASN A 103 22.62 8.55 11.54
CA ASN A 103 22.25 8.97 12.90
C ASN A 103 20.72 9.04 13.07
N LEU A 104 20.06 7.90 12.86
CA LEU A 104 18.60 7.80 12.81
C LEU A 104 17.97 8.12 14.16
N GLN A 105 16.94 8.96 14.15
CA GLN A 105 16.12 9.23 15.33
C GLN A 105 14.64 8.93 15.08
N SER A 106 13.89 8.70 16.14
CA SER A 106 12.43 8.67 16.10
C SER A 106 11.87 9.16 17.43
N ALA A 107 10.96 10.15 17.38
CA ALA A 107 10.39 10.81 18.56
C ALA A 107 11.45 11.30 19.55
N GLY A 108 12.56 11.84 19.04
CA GLY A 108 13.68 12.37 19.82
C GLY A 108 14.57 11.30 20.49
N LYS A 109 14.47 10.04 20.07
CA LYS A 109 15.31 8.93 20.55
C LYS A 109 16.10 8.35 19.40
N ASP A 110 17.35 7.99 19.68
CA ASP A 110 18.18 7.27 18.72
C ASP A 110 17.57 5.90 18.42
N ILE A 111 17.51 5.54 17.16
CA ILE A 111 17.04 4.24 16.70
C ILE A 111 18.08 3.57 15.82
N GLU A 112 18.07 2.24 15.83
CA GLU A 112 18.89 1.43 14.94
C GLU A 112 18.02 0.67 13.94
N ILE A 113 18.54 0.50 12.74
CA ILE A 113 17.90 -0.35 11.72
C ILE A 113 17.96 -1.82 12.17
N ARG A 114 16.84 -2.53 12.07
CA ARG A 114 16.73 -3.94 12.46
C ARG A 114 17.22 -4.86 11.35
N ASP A 115 17.69 -6.05 11.70
CA ASP A 115 18.26 -7.03 10.75
C ASP A 115 17.36 -7.29 9.53
N TYR A 116 16.06 -7.47 9.73
CA TYR A 116 15.12 -7.70 8.63
C TYR A 116 14.93 -6.46 7.74
N GLN A 117 15.11 -5.26 8.28
CA GLN A 117 15.07 -4.01 7.50
C GLN A 117 16.36 -3.87 6.69
N VAL A 118 17.51 -4.20 7.28
CA VAL A 118 18.80 -4.28 6.55
C VAL A 118 18.69 -5.22 5.36
N GLU A 119 18.15 -6.42 5.56
CA GLU A 119 17.96 -7.39 4.50
C GLU A 119 16.96 -6.93 3.42
N ALA A 120 15.91 -6.18 3.79
CA ALA A 120 14.97 -5.60 2.85
C ALA A 120 15.63 -4.49 1.99
N VAL A 121 16.40 -3.59 2.62
CA VAL A 121 17.16 -2.53 1.93
C VAL A 121 18.19 -3.15 1.00
N LYS A 122 19.03 -4.07 1.48
CA LYS A 122 20.01 -4.79 0.68
C LYS A 122 19.40 -5.49 -0.52
N HIS A 123 18.29 -6.23 -0.30
CA HIS A 123 17.59 -6.93 -1.36
C HIS A 123 17.12 -5.97 -2.46
N SER A 124 16.52 -4.84 -2.06
CA SER A 124 16.02 -3.83 -3.00
C SER A 124 17.13 -3.20 -3.82
N ILE A 125 18.26 -2.87 -3.20
CA ILE A 125 19.42 -2.31 -3.88
C ILE A 125 20.03 -3.33 -4.85
N ASN A 126 20.27 -4.58 -4.40
CA ASN A 126 20.93 -5.60 -5.20
C ASN A 126 20.10 -6.10 -6.39
N LYS A 127 18.77 -6.08 -6.25
CA LYS A 127 17.86 -6.52 -7.31
C LYS A 127 17.39 -5.40 -8.23
N GLY A 128 17.44 -4.15 -7.78
CA GLY A 128 16.86 -3.00 -8.46
C GLY A 128 15.32 -3.02 -8.46
N ARG A 129 14.71 -4.19 -8.26
CA ARG A 129 13.24 -4.39 -8.23
C ARG A 129 12.86 -5.28 -7.06
N ALA A 130 11.89 -4.82 -6.27
CA ALA A 130 11.37 -5.60 -5.14
C ALA A 130 9.94 -5.21 -4.78
N LEU A 131 9.10 -6.21 -4.52
CA LEU A 131 7.81 -6.02 -3.85
C LEU A 131 7.96 -6.51 -2.40
N LEU A 132 8.15 -5.57 -1.48
CA LEU A 132 8.39 -5.83 -0.07
C LEU A 132 7.06 -6.08 0.65
N LEU A 133 6.81 -7.31 1.08
CA LEU A 133 5.68 -7.65 1.95
C LEU A 133 6.11 -7.45 3.39
N SER A 134 5.67 -6.35 3.98
CA SER A 134 6.10 -5.82 5.28
C SER A 134 4.88 -5.36 6.06
N PRO A 135 4.48 -6.04 7.14
CA PRO A 135 3.26 -5.74 7.87
C PRO A 135 3.29 -4.35 8.52
N THR A 136 2.15 -3.89 9.01
CA THR A 136 2.07 -2.66 9.81
C THR A 136 3.04 -2.73 10.99
N ALA A 137 3.60 -1.60 11.38
CA ALA A 137 4.60 -1.46 12.44
C ALA A 137 5.94 -2.20 12.22
N SER A 138 6.20 -2.73 11.03
CA SER A 138 7.52 -3.27 10.67
C SER A 138 8.57 -2.19 10.32
N GLY A 139 8.17 -0.91 10.29
CA GLY A 139 9.02 0.22 9.91
C GLY A 139 9.21 0.34 8.40
N LYS A 140 8.12 0.20 7.61
CA LYS A 140 8.14 0.42 6.15
C LYS A 140 8.74 1.77 5.76
N SER A 141 8.32 2.86 6.44
CA SER A 141 8.84 4.20 6.17
C SER A 141 10.35 4.32 6.42
N LEU A 142 10.88 3.63 7.43
CA LEU A 142 12.31 3.60 7.70
C LEU A 142 13.09 2.84 6.62
N ILE A 143 12.53 1.74 6.10
CA ILE A 143 13.12 1.01 4.95
C ILE A 143 13.16 1.94 3.72
N ILE A 144 12.05 2.63 3.40
CA ILE A 144 11.98 3.58 2.29
C ILE A 144 12.97 4.74 2.52
N TYR A 145 13.04 5.30 3.73
CA TYR A 145 13.98 6.37 4.05
C TYR A 145 15.44 5.96 3.80
N ASN A 146 15.86 4.77 4.25
CA ASN A 146 17.21 4.27 3.99
C ASN A 146 17.50 4.11 2.49
N LEU A 147 16.53 3.62 1.71
CA LEU A 147 16.64 3.51 0.25
C LEU A 147 16.72 4.89 -0.41
N VAL A 148 15.88 5.83 0.01
CA VAL A 148 15.89 7.23 -0.49
C VAL A 148 17.26 7.86 -0.24
N ARG A 149 17.80 7.75 0.98
CA ARG A 149 19.10 8.30 1.33
C ARG A 149 20.25 7.63 0.55
N TYR A 150 20.17 6.30 0.34
CA TYR A 150 21.13 5.56 -0.46
C TYR A 150 21.14 6.03 -1.92
N HIS A 151 19.99 6.10 -2.56
CA HIS A 151 19.89 6.50 -3.96
C HIS A 151 20.24 7.98 -4.16
N GLN A 152 19.87 8.84 -3.23
CA GLN A 152 20.25 10.25 -3.27
C GLN A 152 21.77 10.44 -3.15
N HIS A 153 22.45 9.65 -2.31
CA HIS A 153 23.92 9.65 -2.20
C HIS A 153 24.58 9.34 -3.55
N LEU A 154 23.91 8.60 -4.43
CA LEU A 154 24.35 8.29 -5.80
C LEU A 154 23.85 9.30 -6.85
N GLY A 155 23.21 10.39 -6.43
CA GLY A 155 22.70 11.44 -7.31
C GLY A 155 21.46 11.04 -8.12
N ARG A 156 20.72 10.01 -7.69
CA ARG A 156 19.52 9.52 -8.39
C ARG A 156 18.28 10.30 -8.01
N GLU A 157 17.49 10.69 -9.00
CA GLU A 157 16.20 11.32 -8.80
C GLU A 157 15.11 10.30 -8.50
N GLN A 158 14.20 10.64 -7.57
CA GLN A 158 13.33 9.66 -6.95
C GLN A 158 11.88 10.13 -6.87
N LEU A 159 10.95 9.22 -7.19
CA LEU A 159 9.51 9.42 -7.07
C LEU A 159 8.91 8.44 -6.07
N LEU A 160 8.33 8.94 -4.99
CA LEU A 160 7.58 8.15 -4.01
C LEU A 160 6.09 8.40 -4.18
N ILE A 161 5.34 7.36 -4.53
CA ILE A 161 3.90 7.41 -4.78
C ILE A 161 3.17 6.79 -3.59
N VAL A 162 2.25 7.55 -3.01
CA VAL A 162 1.41 7.14 -1.88
C VAL A 162 -0.08 7.30 -2.21
N PRO A 163 -1.00 6.55 -1.55
CA PRO A 163 -2.43 6.59 -1.89
C PRO A 163 -3.15 7.88 -1.54
N THR A 164 -2.78 8.54 -0.44
CA THR A 164 -3.54 9.67 0.13
C THR A 164 -2.65 10.85 0.49
N THR A 165 -3.25 12.03 0.61
CA THR A 165 -2.56 13.26 1.04
C THR A 165 -2.03 13.15 2.46
N SER A 166 -2.77 12.49 3.36
CA SER A 166 -2.31 12.24 4.73
C SER A 166 -1.02 11.41 4.75
N LEU A 167 -0.91 10.38 3.87
CA LEU A 167 0.30 9.59 3.76
C LEU A 167 1.48 10.36 3.14
N VAL A 168 1.23 11.38 2.27
CA VAL A 168 2.30 12.29 1.83
C VAL A 168 2.88 13.05 3.01
N GLU A 169 2.02 13.65 3.84
CA GLU A 169 2.46 14.42 5.01
C GLU A 169 3.09 13.52 6.07
N GLN A 170 2.54 12.34 6.30
CA GLN A 170 3.12 11.35 7.23
C GLN A 170 4.52 10.94 6.78
N MET A 171 4.70 10.55 5.52
CA MET A 171 6.00 10.12 5.00
C MET A 171 7.04 11.25 5.08
N TYR A 172 6.61 12.47 4.78
CA TYR A 172 7.46 13.65 4.92
C TYR A 172 7.82 13.92 6.40
N GLY A 173 6.86 13.77 7.31
CA GLY A 173 7.05 13.88 8.75
C GLY A 173 7.99 12.81 9.30
N ASP A 174 7.81 11.55 8.87
CA ASP A 174 8.69 10.44 9.23
C ASP A 174 10.15 10.72 8.78
N PHE A 175 10.34 11.20 7.54
CA PHE A 175 11.66 11.55 7.02
C PHE A 175 12.30 12.68 7.83
N LYS A 176 11.51 13.69 8.23
CA LYS A 176 11.97 14.77 9.08
C LYS A 176 12.39 14.26 10.46
N ASP A 177 11.60 13.37 11.06
CA ASP A 177 11.89 12.76 12.36
C ASP A 177 13.17 11.92 12.30
N TYR A 178 13.31 11.05 11.29
CA TYR A 178 14.50 10.22 11.09
C TYR A 178 15.78 11.00 10.85
N SER A 179 15.69 12.23 10.33
CA SER A 179 16.84 13.08 10.03
C SER A 179 17.17 14.13 11.10
N THR A 180 16.49 14.13 12.22
CA THR A 180 16.64 15.17 13.26
C THR A 180 18.06 15.32 13.80
N ALA A 181 18.86 14.24 13.83
CA ALA A 181 20.24 14.23 14.30
C ALA A 181 21.30 14.22 13.19
N ASN A 182 20.93 14.55 11.96
CA ASN A 182 21.88 14.63 10.84
C ASN A 182 21.63 15.88 9.97
N ASP A 183 22.58 16.20 9.10
CA ASP A 183 22.58 17.42 8.26
C ASP A 183 21.65 17.34 7.05
N TRP A 184 20.74 16.37 6.97
CA TRP A 184 19.81 16.23 5.86
C TRP A 184 18.48 16.91 6.16
N ASP A 185 18.29 18.11 5.65
CA ASP A 185 17.02 18.81 5.76
C ASP A 185 16.02 18.27 4.74
N VAL A 186 14.90 17.73 5.23
CA VAL A 186 13.83 17.19 4.39
C VAL A 186 13.20 18.29 3.50
N ALA A 187 13.19 19.54 3.95
CA ALA A 187 12.61 20.64 3.18
C ALA A 187 13.46 21.03 1.97
N GLU A 188 14.78 20.82 2.04
CA GLU A 188 15.71 21.05 0.95
C GLU A 188 15.84 19.86 -0.01
N ASN A 189 15.36 18.68 0.38
CA ASN A 189 15.55 17.45 -0.38
C ASN A 189 14.25 16.82 -0.89
N CYS A 190 13.09 17.09 -0.26
CA CYS A 190 11.83 16.45 -0.59
C CYS A 190 10.76 17.44 -1.04
N HIS A 191 10.28 17.28 -2.25
CA HIS A 191 9.14 18.01 -2.79
C HIS A 191 7.84 17.21 -2.62
N ARG A 192 6.75 17.87 -2.20
CA ARG A 192 5.43 17.25 -2.00
C ARG A 192 4.45 17.72 -3.06
N ILE A 193 3.83 16.78 -3.81
CA ILE A 193 2.82 17.08 -4.83
C ILE A 193 1.48 16.45 -4.45
N TYR A 194 0.50 17.29 -4.10
CA TYR A 194 -0.91 16.92 -3.92
C TYR A 194 -1.81 18.17 -4.10
N GLY A 195 -3.14 18.03 -3.95
CA GLY A 195 -4.09 19.12 -4.19
C GLY A 195 -3.72 20.43 -3.49
N GLY A 196 -3.54 21.51 -4.26
CA GLY A 196 -3.18 22.84 -3.76
C GLY A 196 -1.69 23.11 -3.54
N LYS A 197 -0.81 22.13 -3.70
CA LYS A 197 0.66 22.33 -3.64
C LYS A 197 1.26 22.60 -5.01
N ASP A 198 2.41 23.28 -5.01
CA ASP A 198 3.19 23.56 -6.23
C ASP A 198 3.53 22.25 -6.94
N LYS A 199 3.52 22.30 -8.26
CA LYS A 199 3.80 21.14 -9.13
C LYS A 199 5.17 21.21 -9.79
N THR A 200 5.93 22.26 -9.55
CA THR A 200 7.30 22.42 -10.04
C THR A 200 8.22 21.51 -9.24
N ILE A 201 8.98 20.69 -9.95
CA ILE A 201 9.96 19.78 -9.33
C ILE A 201 11.32 20.43 -9.36
N GLU A 202 11.85 20.75 -8.19
CA GLU A 202 13.16 21.35 -8.01
C GLU A 202 14.08 20.49 -7.13
N LEU A 203 13.50 19.50 -6.40
CA LEU A 203 14.22 18.70 -5.42
C LEU A 203 14.38 17.24 -5.86
N PRO A 204 15.46 16.56 -5.40
CA PRO A 204 15.80 15.21 -5.86
C PRO A 204 14.79 14.12 -5.48
N VAL A 205 13.98 14.34 -4.44
CA VAL A 205 12.94 13.40 -3.99
C VAL A 205 11.57 14.04 -4.15
N THR A 206 10.68 13.39 -4.89
CA THR A 206 9.28 13.81 -5.04
C THR A 206 8.36 12.83 -4.32
N ILE A 207 7.58 13.32 -3.37
CA ILE A 207 6.53 12.53 -2.68
C ILE A 207 5.18 13.00 -3.20
N SER A 208 4.38 12.11 -3.78
CA SER A 208 3.12 12.49 -4.44
C SER A 208 2.01 11.48 -4.24
N THR A 209 0.77 11.98 -4.28
CA THR A 209 -0.38 11.09 -4.51
C THR A 209 -0.49 10.74 -5.99
N TRP A 210 -0.93 9.52 -6.31
CA TRP A 210 -1.13 9.10 -7.69
C TRP A 210 -2.14 9.99 -8.45
N GLN A 211 -3.18 10.49 -7.75
CA GLN A 211 -4.21 11.36 -8.32
C GLN A 211 -3.65 12.68 -8.87
N SER A 212 -2.57 13.14 -8.27
CA SER A 212 -1.96 14.41 -8.64
C SER A 212 -1.11 14.32 -9.91
N ILE A 213 -0.55 13.13 -10.20
CA ILE A 213 0.45 12.94 -11.26
C ILE A 213 0.01 12.03 -12.41
N TYR A 214 -1.08 11.23 -12.29
CA TYR A 214 -1.44 10.24 -13.31
C TYR A 214 -1.73 10.82 -14.70
N LYS A 215 -2.14 12.09 -14.77
CA LYS A 215 -2.41 12.82 -16.03
C LYS A 215 -1.17 13.45 -16.67
N TYR A 216 -0.03 13.45 -15.98
CA TYR A 216 1.18 14.07 -16.51
C TYR A 216 1.69 13.29 -17.73
N PRO A 217 2.34 13.98 -18.70
CA PRO A 217 2.91 13.33 -19.87
C PRO A 217 4.08 12.43 -19.46
N LYS A 218 4.44 11.47 -20.33
CA LYS A 218 5.57 10.56 -20.10
C LYS A 218 6.85 11.31 -19.81
N SER A 219 7.12 12.40 -20.55
CA SER A 219 8.33 13.23 -20.40
C SER A 219 8.54 13.80 -18.99
N TRP A 220 7.48 13.93 -18.20
CA TRP A 220 7.58 14.33 -16.80
C TRP A 220 8.20 13.24 -15.93
N PHE A 221 8.00 11.97 -16.30
CA PHE A 221 8.49 10.81 -15.55
C PHE A 221 9.90 10.38 -15.98
N ASP A 222 10.42 10.82 -17.13
CA ASP A 222 11.70 10.39 -17.70
C ASP A 222 12.92 10.80 -16.83
N ARG A 223 12.73 11.74 -15.91
CA ARG A 223 13.78 12.18 -14.98
C ARG A 223 14.06 11.24 -13.82
N PHE A 224 13.13 10.36 -13.47
CA PHE A 224 13.24 9.54 -12.28
C PHE A 224 14.00 8.24 -12.53
N ASP A 225 15.07 8.03 -11.77
CA ASP A 225 15.86 6.80 -11.75
C ASP A 225 15.24 5.73 -10.84
N VAL A 226 14.51 6.18 -9.80
CA VAL A 226 13.94 5.34 -8.76
C VAL A 226 12.45 5.67 -8.53
N VAL A 227 11.62 4.65 -8.51
CA VAL A 227 10.19 4.80 -8.18
C VAL A 227 9.82 3.89 -7.03
N TYR A 228 9.21 4.47 -6.01
CA TYR A 228 8.61 3.75 -4.88
C TYR A 228 7.09 3.79 -4.97
N GLY A 229 6.45 2.67 -4.64
CA GLY A 229 5.01 2.58 -4.44
C GLY A 229 4.69 2.12 -3.04
N ASP A 230 4.28 3.02 -2.16
CA ASP A 230 3.80 2.61 -0.84
C ASP A 230 2.33 2.18 -0.94
N GLU A 231 1.93 1.26 -0.05
CA GLU A 231 0.66 0.54 -0.15
C GLU A 231 0.45 -0.06 -1.56
N ALA A 232 1.48 -0.78 -2.04
CA ALA A 232 1.60 -1.29 -3.41
C ALA A 232 0.41 -2.14 -3.85
N HIS A 233 -0.37 -2.74 -2.93
CA HIS A 233 -1.59 -3.49 -3.26
C HIS A 233 -2.64 -2.64 -4.01
N ASN A 234 -2.56 -1.31 -3.95
CA ASN A 234 -3.42 -0.42 -4.72
C ASN A 234 -3.03 -0.31 -6.19
N PHE A 235 -1.78 -0.66 -6.55
CA PHE A 235 -1.24 -0.53 -7.93
C PHE A 235 -1.78 -1.57 -8.92
N LYS A 236 -2.75 -2.38 -8.52
CA LYS A 236 -3.56 -3.21 -9.44
C LYS A 236 -4.55 -2.39 -10.29
N ALA A 237 -4.87 -1.17 -9.88
CA ALA A 237 -5.76 -0.28 -10.64
C ALA A 237 -5.05 0.30 -11.86
N LYS A 238 -5.76 0.35 -13.02
CA LYS A 238 -5.21 0.81 -14.31
C LYS A 238 -4.60 2.21 -14.25
N SER A 239 -5.15 3.12 -13.45
CA SER A 239 -4.62 4.47 -13.28
C SER A 239 -3.23 4.49 -12.62
N LEU A 240 -3.00 3.60 -11.66
CA LEU A 240 -1.73 3.47 -10.95
C LEU A 240 -0.70 2.71 -11.79
N THR A 241 -1.09 1.61 -12.45
CA THR A 241 -0.21 0.89 -13.38
C THR A 241 0.25 1.81 -14.51
N SER A 242 -0.64 2.67 -15.04
CA SER A 242 -0.31 3.61 -16.12
C SER A 242 0.76 4.66 -15.73
N ILE A 243 0.91 4.99 -14.45
CA ILE A 243 2.00 5.85 -13.98
C ILE A 243 3.33 5.10 -14.13
N LEU A 244 3.39 3.85 -13.64
CA LEU A 244 4.61 3.06 -13.69
C LEU A 244 4.99 2.65 -15.12
N ASP A 245 4.00 2.54 -16.02
CA ASP A 245 4.23 2.34 -17.46
C ASP A 245 4.91 3.56 -18.12
N LYS A 246 4.70 4.77 -17.57
CA LYS A 246 5.35 5.99 -18.04
C LYS A 246 6.77 6.16 -17.49
N CYS A 247 7.11 5.55 -16.36
CA CYS A 247 8.43 5.62 -15.75
C CYS A 247 9.41 4.68 -16.47
N THR A 248 9.62 4.87 -17.78
CA THR A 248 10.41 3.95 -18.61
C THR A 248 11.90 3.98 -18.33
N ASP A 249 12.40 5.01 -17.65
CA ASP A 249 13.81 5.19 -17.32
C ASP A 249 14.15 4.83 -15.87
N ALA A 250 13.09 4.61 -15.04
CA ALA A 250 13.26 4.22 -13.64
C ALA A 250 13.74 2.76 -13.51
N ALA A 251 15.03 2.57 -13.36
CA ALA A 251 15.67 1.27 -13.22
C ALA A 251 15.34 0.60 -11.88
N TYR A 252 15.21 1.41 -10.83
CA TYR A 252 14.88 0.92 -9.48
C TYR A 252 13.39 1.10 -9.20
N ARG A 253 12.70 -0.01 -8.91
CA ARG A 253 11.25 -0.02 -8.66
C ARG A 253 10.94 -0.82 -7.42
N ILE A 254 10.56 -0.16 -6.35
CA ILE A 254 10.33 -0.77 -5.04
C ILE A 254 8.88 -0.53 -4.61
N GLY A 255 8.11 -1.61 -4.47
CA GLY A 255 6.78 -1.58 -3.87
C GLY A 255 6.83 -2.01 -2.41
N THR A 256 6.10 -1.35 -1.52
CA THR A 256 5.92 -1.76 -0.13
C THR A 256 4.45 -1.99 0.16
N THR A 257 4.10 -3.06 0.85
CA THR A 257 2.71 -3.34 1.24
C THR A 257 2.65 -4.22 2.49
N GLY A 258 1.64 -3.99 3.32
CA GLY A 258 1.37 -4.84 4.49
C GLY A 258 0.68 -6.15 4.14
N THR A 259 -0.10 -6.15 3.06
CA THR A 259 -0.94 -7.28 2.64
C THR A 259 -0.93 -7.48 1.14
N LEU A 260 -1.10 -8.72 0.72
CA LEU A 260 -1.47 -9.07 -0.66
C LEU A 260 -2.80 -9.78 -0.59
N ASP A 261 -3.76 -9.38 -1.44
CA ASP A 261 -4.97 -10.17 -1.59
C ASP A 261 -4.60 -11.53 -2.23
N GLY A 262 -5.34 -12.57 -1.91
CA GLY A 262 -5.04 -13.93 -2.39
C GLY A 262 -5.22 -14.16 -3.90
N ALA A 263 -5.53 -13.11 -4.67
CA ALA A 263 -5.76 -13.21 -6.11
C ALA A 263 -4.43 -13.30 -6.88
N LYS A 264 -4.20 -14.44 -7.55
CA LYS A 264 -2.98 -14.67 -8.37
C LYS A 264 -2.77 -13.55 -9.40
N THR A 265 -3.84 -13.10 -10.05
CA THR A 265 -3.79 -12.03 -11.06
C THR A 265 -3.24 -10.73 -10.49
N HIS A 266 -3.72 -10.32 -9.31
CA HIS A 266 -3.27 -9.09 -8.67
C HIS A 266 -1.80 -9.18 -8.25
N LYS A 267 -1.39 -10.32 -7.69
CA LYS A 267 0.01 -10.58 -7.35
C LYS A 267 0.91 -10.45 -8.58
N LEU A 268 0.56 -11.09 -9.70
CA LEU A 268 1.36 -11.04 -10.92
C LEU A 268 1.46 -9.65 -11.54
N VAL A 269 0.39 -8.84 -11.47
CA VAL A 269 0.46 -7.42 -11.89
C VAL A 269 1.50 -6.67 -11.06
N LEU A 270 1.46 -6.82 -9.74
CA LEU A 270 2.39 -6.15 -8.84
C LEU A 270 3.83 -6.63 -9.02
N GLU A 271 4.02 -7.95 -9.15
CA GLU A 271 5.34 -8.52 -9.41
C GLU A 271 5.88 -8.12 -10.79
N GLY A 272 5.01 -7.99 -11.78
CA GLY A 272 5.38 -7.47 -13.10
C GLY A 272 5.96 -6.06 -13.04
N ILE A 273 5.38 -5.22 -12.22
CA ILE A 273 5.75 -3.82 -12.07
C ILE A 273 6.97 -3.65 -11.15
N PHE A 274 6.96 -4.27 -9.96
CA PHE A 274 7.95 -4.07 -8.90
C PHE A 274 8.99 -5.19 -8.79
N GLY A 275 8.75 -6.34 -9.40
CA GLY A 275 9.57 -7.55 -9.22
C GLY A 275 9.02 -8.50 -8.15
N SER A 276 9.73 -9.60 -7.93
CA SER A 276 9.29 -10.69 -7.06
C SER A 276 9.02 -10.26 -5.63
N VAL A 277 8.03 -10.89 -4.99
CA VAL A 277 7.70 -10.65 -3.58
C VAL A 277 8.84 -11.08 -2.67
N LYS A 278 9.32 -10.16 -1.85
CA LYS A 278 10.20 -10.42 -0.70
C LYS A 278 9.41 -10.25 0.59
N LYS A 279 9.19 -11.34 1.31
CA LYS A 279 8.66 -11.26 2.69
C LYS A 279 9.75 -10.68 3.58
N VAL A 280 9.46 -9.55 4.22
CA VAL A 280 10.39 -8.85 5.12
C VAL A 280 10.37 -9.47 6.50
N ILE A 281 9.19 -9.50 7.12
CA ILE A 281 8.95 -10.11 8.43
C ILE A 281 7.46 -10.50 8.50
N THR A 282 7.09 -11.34 9.46
CA THR A 282 5.68 -11.67 9.73
C THR A 282 5.17 -10.91 10.96
N THR A 283 3.86 -10.62 11.00
CA THR A 283 3.23 -10.02 12.19
C THR A 283 3.45 -10.88 13.43
N LYS A 284 3.38 -12.23 13.29
CA LYS A 284 3.65 -13.15 14.39
C LYS A 284 5.04 -12.93 14.97
N LYS A 285 6.08 -12.83 14.12
CA LYS A 285 7.45 -12.60 14.58
C LYS A 285 7.60 -11.27 15.31
N LEU A 286 6.92 -10.20 14.82
CA LEU A 286 6.90 -8.90 15.50
C LEU A 286 6.24 -8.98 16.89
N MET A 287 5.16 -9.78 17.04
CA MET A 287 4.53 -10.04 18.33
C MET A 287 5.44 -10.86 19.25
N ASP A 288 6.05 -11.93 18.74
CA ASP A 288 6.98 -12.79 19.50
C ASP A 288 8.20 -12.00 20.01
N ASP A 289 8.67 -11.02 19.23
CA ASP A 289 9.79 -10.12 19.58
C ASP A 289 9.33 -8.91 20.44
N ASN A 290 8.07 -8.84 20.88
CA ASN A 290 7.46 -7.70 21.59
C ASN A 290 7.64 -6.35 20.89
N ALA A 291 7.79 -6.35 19.57
CA ALA A 291 7.92 -5.14 18.76
C ALA A 291 6.56 -4.48 18.46
N VAL A 292 5.47 -5.23 18.61
CA VAL A 292 4.08 -4.78 18.49
C VAL A 292 3.24 -5.40 19.60
N ALA A 293 2.12 -4.76 19.93
CA ALA A 293 1.18 -5.28 20.90
C ALA A 293 0.59 -6.63 20.45
N SER A 294 0.24 -7.48 21.40
CA SER A 294 -0.54 -8.69 21.14
C SER A 294 -1.94 -8.30 20.66
N LEU A 295 -2.51 -9.12 19.77
CA LEU A 295 -3.87 -8.94 19.24
C LEU A 295 -4.72 -10.13 19.62
N ASP A 296 -5.75 -9.90 20.45
CA ASP A 296 -6.79 -10.86 20.76
C ASP A 296 -8.07 -10.50 19.99
N ILE A 297 -8.61 -11.44 19.23
CA ILE A 297 -9.81 -11.24 18.45
C ILE A 297 -10.97 -12.00 19.09
N THR A 298 -11.97 -11.26 19.57
CA THR A 298 -13.23 -11.82 20.09
C THR A 298 -14.37 -11.55 19.13
N CYS A 299 -14.97 -12.62 18.59
CA CYS A 299 -16.15 -12.51 17.72
C CYS A 299 -17.42 -12.60 18.55
N LEU A 300 -18.16 -11.50 18.66
CA LEU A 300 -19.46 -11.45 19.33
C LEU A 300 -20.59 -11.69 18.31
N VAL A 301 -21.31 -12.79 18.44
CA VAL A 301 -22.44 -13.12 17.57
C VAL A 301 -23.71 -12.61 18.24
N LEU A 302 -24.36 -11.62 17.60
CA LEU A 302 -25.67 -11.12 18.08
C LEU A 302 -26.76 -11.93 17.44
N GLU A 303 -27.57 -12.57 18.28
CA GLU A 303 -28.73 -13.32 17.83
C GLU A 303 -29.98 -12.42 17.85
N TYR A 304 -30.76 -12.49 16.79
CA TYR A 304 -32.06 -11.84 16.65
C TYR A 304 -33.17 -12.84 16.82
N SER A 305 -34.32 -12.38 17.31
CA SER A 305 -35.50 -13.22 17.48
C SER A 305 -35.99 -13.80 16.14
N ASP A 306 -36.75 -14.91 16.21
CA ASP A 306 -37.35 -15.53 15.02
C ASP A 306 -38.29 -14.58 14.27
N VAL A 307 -38.92 -13.66 14.98
CA VAL A 307 -39.83 -12.65 14.42
C VAL A 307 -38.97 -11.65 13.59
N GLU A 308 -37.90 -11.15 14.16
CA GLU A 308 -36.97 -10.21 13.47
C GLU A 308 -36.32 -10.89 12.27
N ARG A 309 -35.85 -12.12 12.41
CA ARG A 309 -35.27 -12.89 11.30
C ARG A 309 -36.24 -13.10 10.13
N LYS A 310 -37.52 -13.34 10.44
CA LYS A 310 -38.57 -13.45 9.42
C LYS A 310 -38.86 -12.11 8.76
N LEU A 311 -38.83 -11.01 9.50
CA LEU A 311 -39.04 -9.66 8.98
C LEU A 311 -37.98 -9.30 7.91
N VAL A 312 -36.72 -9.59 8.16
CA VAL A 312 -35.61 -9.21 7.24
C VAL A 312 -35.44 -10.19 6.08
N LYS A 313 -35.97 -11.40 6.13
CA LYS A 313 -35.77 -12.47 5.14
C LYS A 313 -36.13 -12.07 3.69
N GLY A 314 -37.05 -11.11 3.51
CA GLY A 314 -37.49 -10.62 2.19
C GLY A 314 -36.88 -9.30 1.77
N MET A 315 -36.02 -8.71 2.57
CA MET A 315 -35.39 -7.42 2.32
C MET A 315 -34.26 -7.53 1.29
N THR A 316 -34.03 -6.46 0.55
CA THR A 316 -32.80 -6.31 -0.22
C THR A 316 -31.61 -6.10 0.72
N TYR A 317 -30.39 -6.32 0.24
CA TYR A 317 -29.17 -6.09 1.01
C TYR A 317 -29.13 -4.69 1.65
N GLN A 318 -29.56 -3.65 0.92
CA GLN A 318 -29.56 -2.28 1.44
C GLN A 318 -30.58 -2.09 2.56
N GLU A 319 -31.77 -2.64 2.42
CA GLU A 319 -32.82 -2.57 3.44
C GLU A 319 -32.42 -3.34 4.69
N GLU A 320 -31.82 -4.52 4.54
CA GLU A 320 -31.29 -5.31 5.65
C GLU A 320 -30.16 -4.55 6.38
N MET A 321 -29.23 -3.95 5.66
CA MET A 321 -28.18 -3.12 6.25
C MET A 321 -28.74 -1.90 6.98
N ASP A 322 -29.71 -1.21 6.42
CA ASP A 322 -30.38 -0.08 7.06
C ASP A 322 -31.09 -0.51 8.35
N TRP A 323 -31.75 -1.67 8.34
CA TRP A 323 -32.37 -2.27 9.52
C TRP A 323 -31.34 -2.62 10.60
N ILE A 324 -30.22 -3.27 10.23
CA ILE A 324 -29.16 -3.65 11.17
C ILE A 324 -28.55 -2.42 11.84
N VAL A 325 -28.18 -1.38 11.09
CA VAL A 325 -27.50 -0.21 11.65
C VAL A 325 -28.42 0.69 12.48
N SER A 326 -29.73 0.66 12.21
CA SER A 326 -30.72 1.41 12.98
C SER A 326 -31.31 0.64 14.18
N HIS A 327 -30.96 -0.65 14.34
CA HIS A 327 -31.57 -1.51 15.35
C HIS A 327 -31.24 -1.04 16.79
N PRO A 328 -32.23 -0.64 17.61
CA PRO A 328 -31.99 0.06 18.88
C PRO A 328 -31.31 -0.82 19.93
N VAL A 329 -31.69 -2.10 20.00
CA VAL A 329 -31.10 -3.05 20.97
C VAL A 329 -29.64 -3.30 20.63
N ARG A 330 -29.31 -3.47 19.33
CA ARG A 330 -27.94 -3.61 18.86
C ARG A 330 -27.11 -2.36 19.18
N ASN A 331 -27.61 -1.17 18.89
CA ASN A 331 -26.91 0.07 19.17
C ASN A 331 -26.73 0.32 20.67
N THR A 332 -27.70 -0.06 21.49
CA THR A 332 -27.55 -0.05 22.94
C THR A 332 -26.50 -1.04 23.44
N PHE A 333 -26.45 -2.25 22.86
CA PHE A 333 -25.41 -3.22 23.17
C PHE A 333 -24.01 -2.67 22.80
N LEU A 334 -23.85 -2.13 21.58
CA LEU A 334 -22.58 -1.53 21.14
C LEU A 334 -22.14 -0.37 22.03
N LYS A 335 -23.08 0.53 22.39
CA LYS A 335 -22.80 1.60 23.36
C LYS A 335 -22.29 1.03 24.68
N ASN A 336 -22.97 0.04 25.26
CA ASN A 336 -22.57 -0.56 26.53
C ASN A 336 -21.19 -1.22 26.42
N LEU A 337 -20.95 -1.99 25.35
CA LEU A 337 -19.67 -2.62 25.07
C LEU A 337 -18.53 -1.58 25.03
N CYS A 338 -18.69 -0.52 24.24
CA CYS A 338 -17.66 0.52 24.08
C CYS A 338 -17.38 1.29 25.38
N THR A 339 -18.43 1.55 26.19
CA THR A 339 -18.28 2.31 27.44
C THR A 339 -17.73 1.49 28.61
N THR A 340 -17.76 0.16 28.51
CA THR A 340 -17.19 -0.74 29.54
C THR A 340 -15.73 -1.15 29.26
N GLN A 341 -15.23 -0.88 28.06
CA GLN A 341 -13.81 -1.11 27.76
C GLN A 341 -12.93 -0.13 28.54
N THR A 342 -11.77 -0.59 28.97
CA THR A 342 -10.69 0.23 29.51
C THR A 342 -9.68 0.57 28.44
N GLY A 343 -9.01 1.69 28.55
CA GLY A 343 -8.05 2.16 27.55
C GLY A 343 -8.69 2.81 26.33
N ASN A 344 -7.87 3.19 25.37
CA ASN A 344 -8.32 3.81 24.14
C ASN A 344 -9.18 2.85 23.31
N THR A 345 -10.36 3.29 22.94
CA THR A 345 -11.37 2.47 22.26
C THR A 345 -11.69 3.05 20.89
N LEU A 346 -11.50 2.28 19.82
CA LEU A 346 -11.88 2.66 18.46
C LEU A 346 -13.18 1.97 18.05
N VAL A 347 -14.20 2.75 17.68
CA VAL A 347 -15.51 2.28 17.21
C VAL A 347 -15.66 2.61 15.74
N LEU A 348 -15.64 1.61 14.87
CA LEU A 348 -15.72 1.81 13.43
C LEU A 348 -17.13 1.71 12.89
N PHE A 349 -17.50 2.63 12.00
CA PHE A 349 -18.79 2.64 11.31
C PHE A 349 -18.64 2.90 9.81
N GLN A 350 -19.66 2.53 9.03
CA GLN A 350 -19.68 2.77 7.58
C GLN A 350 -20.58 3.93 7.18
N TYR A 351 -21.75 4.09 7.80
CA TYR A 351 -22.72 5.14 7.47
C TYR A 351 -22.64 6.28 8.49
N VAL A 352 -22.29 7.50 8.03
CA VAL A 352 -22.02 8.63 8.90
C VAL A 352 -23.27 9.00 9.71
N GLU A 353 -24.36 9.38 9.04
CA GLU A 353 -25.56 9.88 9.73
C GLU A 353 -26.43 8.77 10.34
N LYS A 354 -26.65 7.68 9.58
CA LYS A 354 -27.54 6.59 10.00
C LYS A 354 -27.01 5.74 11.16
N HIS A 355 -25.67 5.69 11.33
CA HIS A 355 -25.03 4.80 12.31
C HIS A 355 -23.98 5.51 13.16
N GLY A 356 -22.98 6.14 12.55
CA GLY A 356 -21.86 6.75 13.27
C GLY A 356 -22.31 7.87 14.21
N ARG A 357 -23.16 8.79 13.74
CA ARG A 357 -23.71 9.88 14.56
C ARG A 357 -24.54 9.32 15.72
N VAL A 358 -25.40 8.34 15.44
CA VAL A 358 -26.23 7.69 16.46
C VAL A 358 -25.38 7.02 17.54
N LEU A 359 -24.35 6.28 17.16
CA LEU A 359 -23.42 5.66 18.12
C LEU A 359 -22.65 6.70 18.92
N TYR A 360 -22.14 7.74 18.27
CA TYR A 360 -21.44 8.83 18.93
C TYR A 360 -22.33 9.48 20.02
N ASP A 361 -23.56 9.87 19.67
CA ASP A 361 -24.48 10.51 20.60
C ASP A 361 -24.83 9.60 21.78
N LEU A 362 -25.10 8.30 21.52
CA LEU A 362 -25.37 7.32 22.56
C LEU A 362 -24.19 7.11 23.52
N ILE A 363 -22.96 7.05 22.99
CA ILE A 363 -21.74 6.86 23.77
C ILE A 363 -21.45 8.14 24.55
N ASN A 364 -21.43 9.31 23.89
CA ASN A 364 -21.12 10.59 24.50
C ASN A 364 -22.08 10.95 25.64
N ASN A 365 -23.38 10.74 25.43
CA ASN A 365 -24.39 10.94 26.47
C ASN A 365 -24.22 9.97 27.66
N LYS A 366 -23.68 8.77 27.44
CA LYS A 366 -23.47 7.78 28.50
C LYS A 366 -22.26 8.07 29.36
N VAL A 367 -21.14 8.48 28.74
CA VAL A 367 -19.88 8.74 29.46
C VAL A 367 -19.79 10.18 30.00
N GLY A 368 -20.54 11.13 29.40
CA GLY A 368 -20.48 12.54 29.79
C GLY A 368 -19.05 13.10 29.76
N ASP A 369 -18.68 13.81 30.79
CA ASP A 369 -17.34 14.43 30.91
C ASP A 369 -16.30 13.45 31.49
N THR A 370 -16.65 12.20 31.77
CA THR A 370 -15.73 11.24 32.40
C THR A 370 -14.69 10.67 31.43
N ARG A 371 -15.03 10.62 30.12
CA ARG A 371 -14.12 10.15 29.05
C ARG A 371 -14.23 11.07 27.84
N SER A 372 -13.11 11.31 27.16
CA SER A 372 -13.14 12.05 25.89
C SER A 372 -13.71 11.19 24.77
N VAL A 373 -14.71 11.68 24.06
CA VAL A 373 -15.30 10.99 22.88
C VAL A 373 -15.10 11.87 21.65
N PHE A 374 -14.47 11.29 20.62
CA PHE A 374 -14.19 11.98 19.37
C PHE A 374 -15.01 11.37 18.23
N PHE A 375 -15.52 12.23 17.32
CA PHE A 375 -16.22 11.78 16.11
C PHE A 375 -15.43 12.16 14.87
N VAL A 376 -15.00 11.17 14.08
CA VAL A 376 -14.11 11.37 12.93
C VAL A 376 -14.67 10.70 11.68
N TYR A 377 -14.79 11.45 10.58
CA TYR A 377 -15.28 10.94 9.31
C TYR A 377 -14.64 11.71 8.14
N GLY A 378 -14.98 11.36 6.89
CA GLY A 378 -14.40 11.97 5.69
C GLY A 378 -14.53 13.50 5.60
N GLY A 379 -15.55 14.09 6.24
CA GLY A 379 -15.73 15.55 6.33
C GLY A 379 -14.92 16.26 7.42
N THR A 380 -14.25 15.52 8.32
CA THR A 380 -13.38 16.11 9.34
C THR A 380 -12.10 16.63 8.69
N ALA A 381 -11.69 17.88 8.99
CA ALA A 381 -10.47 18.48 8.46
C ALA A 381 -9.22 17.64 8.80
N THR A 382 -8.23 17.65 7.92
CA THR A 382 -7.01 16.82 8.09
C THR A 382 -6.25 17.21 9.36
N GLU A 383 -6.13 18.51 9.63
CA GLU A 383 -5.48 19.04 10.82
C GLU A 383 -6.16 18.54 12.10
N GLN A 384 -7.49 18.57 12.12
CA GLN A 384 -8.28 18.10 13.27
C GLN A 384 -8.13 16.57 13.49
N ARG A 385 -7.97 15.79 12.42
CA ARG A 385 -7.70 14.34 12.55
C ARG A 385 -6.36 14.10 13.20
N GLU A 386 -5.31 14.83 12.79
CA GLU A 386 -3.99 14.75 13.37
C GLU A 386 -3.96 15.21 14.84
N GLU A 387 -4.70 16.26 15.19
CA GLU A 387 -4.86 16.68 16.58
C GLU A 387 -5.51 15.59 17.44
N ILE A 388 -6.59 14.95 16.95
CA ILE A 388 -7.25 13.83 17.65
C ILE A 388 -6.29 12.65 17.81
N ARG A 389 -5.52 12.31 16.76
CA ARG A 389 -4.51 11.26 16.85
C ARG A 389 -3.46 11.56 17.90
N ALA A 390 -2.86 12.75 17.87
CA ALA A 390 -1.86 13.18 18.86
C ALA A 390 -2.41 13.19 20.29
N LEU A 391 -3.66 13.64 20.47
CA LEU A 391 -4.33 13.61 21.77
C LEU A 391 -4.54 12.20 22.28
N THR A 392 -4.87 11.24 21.42
CA THR A 392 -5.09 9.85 21.81
C THR A 392 -3.79 9.08 22.09
N GLU A 393 -2.65 9.53 21.56
CA GLU A 393 -1.34 9.00 21.93
C GLU A 393 -0.93 9.39 23.37
N THR A 394 -1.48 10.50 23.89
CA THR A 394 -1.20 11.00 25.24
C THR A 394 -2.27 10.67 26.26
N LYS A 395 -3.45 10.21 25.83
CA LYS A 395 -4.58 9.83 26.68
C LYS A 395 -4.76 8.31 26.69
N ASP A 396 -4.95 7.75 27.85
CA ASP A 396 -5.08 6.30 28.04
C ASP A 396 -6.54 5.81 28.08
N ASP A 397 -7.53 6.70 27.93
CA ASP A 397 -8.95 6.35 28.10
C ASP A 397 -9.85 7.22 27.20
N ALA A 398 -9.58 7.28 25.91
CA ALA A 398 -10.40 7.99 24.92
C ALA A 398 -11.25 7.00 24.10
N ILE A 399 -12.42 7.47 23.61
CA ILE A 399 -13.25 6.74 22.66
C ILE A 399 -13.26 7.50 21.33
N ILE A 400 -12.85 6.86 20.24
CA ILE A 400 -12.91 7.43 18.89
C ILE A 400 -13.98 6.70 18.11
N VAL A 401 -15.03 7.40 17.70
CA VAL A 401 -16.07 6.90 16.80
C VAL A 401 -15.72 7.38 15.39
N ALA A 402 -15.27 6.47 14.54
CA ALA A 402 -14.66 6.83 13.27
C ALA A 402 -15.26 6.10 12.07
N SER A 403 -15.32 6.76 10.90
CA SER A 403 -15.73 6.07 9.68
C SER A 403 -14.65 5.09 9.22
N TYR A 404 -15.07 3.90 8.79
CA TYR A 404 -14.18 2.85 8.32
C TYR A 404 -13.23 3.34 7.21
N GLY A 405 -13.74 4.09 6.22
CA GLY A 405 -12.94 4.63 5.12
C GLY A 405 -11.88 5.67 5.55
N THR A 406 -12.07 6.33 6.69
CA THR A 406 -11.11 7.32 7.20
C THR A 406 -9.98 6.65 7.99
N PHE A 407 -10.26 5.52 8.64
CA PHE A 407 -9.33 4.82 9.53
C PHE A 407 -8.83 3.47 8.97
N SER A 408 -9.24 3.04 7.77
CA SER A 408 -8.80 1.76 7.18
C SER A 408 -7.46 1.83 6.46
N THR A 409 -6.94 3.03 6.19
CA THR A 409 -5.67 3.23 5.47
C THR A 409 -4.83 4.27 6.18
N GLY A 410 -3.68 3.87 6.68
CA GLY A 410 -2.65 4.78 7.17
C GLY A 410 -2.89 5.35 8.57
N ILE A 411 -3.16 4.49 9.55
CA ILE A 411 -3.03 4.79 10.98
C ILE A 411 -1.80 4.10 11.52
#